data_b09aca54a8fb9d4f6ae4fc61676ce546
#
_entry.id   b09aca54a8fb9d4f6ae4fc61676ce546
#
_cell.length_a   1.000
_cell.length_b   1.000
_cell.length_c   1.000
_cell.angle_alpha   90.00
_cell.angle_beta   90.00
_cell.angle_gamma   90.00
#
_symmetry.space_group_name_H-M   'P 1'
#
loop_
_entity.id
_entity.type
_entity.pdbx_description
1 polymer ?
#
loop_
_entity_poly.entity_id
_entity_poly.type
_entity_poly.pdbx_seq_one_letter_code
_entity_poly.pdbx_strand_id
1 'polypeptide(L)'
;MENVKKLSVDFGTELGVIKPMHAVGSPPVVGANVSFFHYLKEANIPYSRLHDVGGAFSSNLYVDIPNIFRDFNADENDPASYDFVFTDYLLKNLLDNNCQPYFRLGVSIENHHTVKSFRIDPPSDNHKWARICEHIIRHYNEGWADGFHYGIVYWEIWNEPDSNHTGFGNGCWNGTSEQFFELYRVASKHTMP
;
A
#
# COMPACT_ATOMS: atom_id res chain seq x y z
N MET A 1 5.68 -25.81 -42.88
CA MET A 1 6.48 -26.54 -41.88
C MET A 1 6.58 -25.61 -40.67
N GLU A 2 5.92 -25.95 -39.55
CA GLU A 2 6.04 -25.20 -38.32
C GLU A 2 7.46 -25.29 -37.78
N ASN A 3 8.04 -24.14 -37.42
CA ASN A 3 9.36 -24.07 -36.82
C ASN A 3 9.24 -24.51 -35.34
N VAL A 4 9.37 -25.79 -35.06
CA VAL A 4 9.38 -26.33 -33.69
C VAL A 4 10.68 -25.90 -32.99
N LYS A 5 10.59 -25.01 -32.04
CA LYS A 5 11.72 -24.67 -31.15
C LYS A 5 11.88 -25.76 -30.09
N LYS A 6 13.05 -26.39 -30.06
CA LYS A 6 13.40 -27.33 -28.97
C LYS A 6 14.01 -26.55 -27.83
N LEU A 7 13.50 -26.78 -26.64
CA LEU A 7 14.08 -26.33 -25.38
C LEU A 7 14.66 -27.54 -24.64
N SER A 8 15.84 -27.40 -24.09
CA SER A 8 16.47 -28.39 -23.21
C SER A 8 16.60 -27.79 -21.82
N VAL A 9 16.16 -28.53 -20.81
CA VAL A 9 16.28 -28.14 -19.41
C VAL A 9 17.11 -29.20 -18.69
N ASP A 10 18.20 -28.80 -18.08
CA ASP A 10 19.04 -29.67 -17.26
C ASP A 10 18.72 -29.40 -15.76
N PHE A 11 18.05 -30.33 -15.13
CA PHE A 11 17.74 -30.29 -13.71
C PHE A 11 18.90 -30.77 -12.82
N GLY A 12 19.98 -31.29 -13.39
CA GLY A 12 21.15 -31.75 -12.69
C GLY A 12 22.19 -30.66 -12.43
N THR A 13 22.07 -29.52 -13.12
CA THR A 13 23.00 -28.40 -12.96
C THR A 13 22.40 -27.33 -12.07
N GLU A 14 22.98 -27.15 -10.87
CA GLU A 14 22.61 -26.06 -9.97
C GLU A 14 23.31 -24.77 -10.37
N LEU A 15 22.55 -23.74 -10.75
CA LEU A 15 23.06 -22.44 -11.19
C LEU A 15 23.01 -21.39 -10.06
N GLY A 16 22.29 -21.64 -8.98
CA GLY A 16 22.15 -20.75 -7.85
C GLY A 16 20.77 -20.85 -7.17
N VAL A 17 20.55 -19.98 -6.21
CA VAL A 17 19.28 -19.88 -5.46
C VAL A 17 18.39 -18.83 -6.10
N ILE A 18 17.16 -19.21 -6.42
CA ILE A 18 16.15 -18.26 -6.92
C ILE A 18 15.78 -17.32 -5.78
N LYS A 19 15.82 -16.01 -6.03
CA LYS A 19 15.32 -15.01 -5.07
C LYS A 19 13.84 -15.27 -4.78
N PRO A 20 13.38 -15.09 -3.53
CA PRO A 20 11.96 -15.20 -3.22
C PRO A 20 11.18 -14.17 -4.05
N MET A 21 10.36 -14.64 -4.98
CA MET A 21 9.55 -13.80 -5.86
C MET A 21 8.05 -13.97 -5.61
N HIS A 22 7.71 -14.79 -4.62
CA HIS A 22 6.34 -15.02 -4.20
C HIS A 22 5.95 -13.96 -3.15
N ALA A 23 4.83 -13.29 -3.38
CA ALA A 23 4.25 -12.31 -2.50
C ALA A 23 2.73 -12.34 -2.66
N VAL A 24 2.02 -11.68 -1.76
CA VAL A 24 0.56 -11.53 -1.88
C VAL A 24 0.20 -10.08 -2.16
N GLY A 25 -0.81 -9.87 -3.01
CA GLY A 25 -1.29 -8.52 -3.38
C GLY A 25 -2.08 -7.85 -2.26
N SER A 26 -2.71 -8.67 -1.38
CA SER A 26 -3.52 -8.19 -0.27
C SER A 26 -3.20 -8.97 0.99
N PRO A 27 -3.14 -8.34 2.16
CA PRO A 27 -2.97 -9.04 3.43
C PRO A 27 -4.23 -9.83 3.79
N PRO A 28 -4.14 -10.81 4.71
CA PRO A 28 -5.31 -11.42 5.30
C PRO A 28 -6.21 -10.37 5.98
N VAL A 29 -7.51 -10.66 6.00
CA VAL A 29 -8.49 -9.79 6.66
C VAL A 29 -8.19 -9.70 8.15
N VAL A 30 -8.20 -8.50 8.69
CA VAL A 30 -8.13 -8.24 10.12
C VAL A 30 -9.49 -8.56 10.74
N GLY A 31 -9.61 -9.72 11.37
CA GLY A 31 -10.83 -10.20 11.99
C GLY A 31 -10.85 -10.06 13.51
N ALA A 32 -12.03 -9.95 14.09
CA ALA A 32 -12.18 -9.88 15.54
C ALA A 32 -11.92 -11.24 16.24
N ASN A 33 -12.24 -12.35 15.59
CA ASN A 33 -12.24 -13.68 16.21
C ASN A 33 -11.40 -14.72 15.48
N VAL A 34 -10.95 -14.45 14.26
CA VAL A 34 -10.17 -15.38 13.43
C VAL A 34 -9.06 -14.62 12.75
N SER A 35 -7.84 -15.09 12.91
CA SER A 35 -6.67 -14.54 12.23
C SER A 35 -6.12 -15.57 11.24
N PHE A 36 -5.83 -15.13 10.03
CA PHE A 36 -5.24 -15.95 8.97
C PHE A 36 -3.79 -15.59 8.68
N PHE A 37 -3.21 -14.67 9.43
CA PHE A 37 -1.83 -14.18 9.21
C PHE A 37 -0.77 -15.28 9.38
N HIS A 38 -1.03 -16.30 10.22
CA HIS A 38 -0.12 -17.43 10.39
C HIS A 38 0.15 -18.20 9.09
N TYR A 39 -0.81 -18.22 8.14
CA TYR A 39 -0.58 -18.86 6.83
C TYR A 39 0.50 -18.15 6.00
N LEU A 40 0.70 -16.86 6.19
CA LEU A 40 1.80 -16.14 5.54
C LEU A 40 3.15 -16.72 6.00
N LYS A 41 3.29 -16.94 7.32
CA LYS A 41 4.48 -17.54 7.92
C LYS A 41 4.67 -18.98 7.48
N GLU A 42 3.62 -19.81 7.51
CA GLU A 42 3.68 -21.20 7.10
C GLU A 42 4.02 -21.38 5.62
N ALA A 43 3.53 -20.48 4.76
CA ALA A 43 3.83 -20.47 3.34
C ALA A 43 5.12 -19.71 2.99
N ASN A 44 5.85 -19.18 3.99
CA ASN A 44 7.05 -18.35 3.82
C ASN A 44 6.84 -17.16 2.87
N ILE A 45 5.68 -16.48 2.95
CA ILE A 45 5.38 -15.31 2.14
C ILE A 45 6.18 -14.11 2.67
N PRO A 46 7.18 -13.60 1.92
CA PRO A 46 8.08 -12.56 2.43
C PRO A 46 7.46 -11.16 2.42
N TYR A 47 6.52 -10.88 1.52
CA TYR A 47 5.92 -9.56 1.35
C TYR A 47 4.41 -9.63 1.12
N SER A 48 3.69 -8.65 1.69
CA SER A 48 2.30 -8.37 1.38
C SER A 48 2.14 -6.92 0.93
N ARG A 49 1.66 -6.71 -0.28
CA ARG A 49 1.25 -5.37 -0.72
C ARG A 49 -0.03 -5.00 0.01
N LEU A 50 -0.12 -3.75 0.46
CA LEU A 50 -1.29 -3.27 1.17
C LEU A 50 -2.33 -2.73 0.17
N HIS A 51 -2.90 -3.66 -0.60
CA HIS A 51 -3.99 -3.42 -1.53
C HIS A 51 -5.26 -4.07 -0.99
N ASP A 52 -6.40 -3.42 -1.13
CA ASP A 52 -7.71 -3.93 -0.67
C ASP A 52 -7.67 -4.47 0.76
N VAL A 53 -7.14 -3.67 1.67
CA VAL A 53 -7.00 -4.07 3.07
C VAL A 53 -8.35 -4.11 3.76
N GLY A 54 -8.86 -5.32 3.95
CA GLY A 54 -10.14 -5.57 4.60
C GLY A 54 -10.06 -5.67 6.12
N GLY A 55 -11.19 -5.50 6.76
CA GLY A 55 -11.36 -5.69 8.20
C GLY A 55 -12.72 -6.27 8.56
N ALA A 56 -12.92 -6.57 9.85
CA ALA A 56 -14.11 -7.25 10.38
C ALA A 56 -15.43 -6.56 10.03
N PHE A 57 -15.41 -5.29 9.72
CA PHE A 57 -16.60 -4.47 9.41
C PHE A 57 -16.61 -3.95 7.98
N SER A 58 -16.07 -4.73 7.05
CA SER A 58 -16.04 -4.43 5.62
C SER A 58 -15.43 -3.08 5.22
N SER A 59 -14.49 -2.56 5.99
CA SER A 59 -13.70 -1.41 5.59
C SER A 59 -12.40 -1.89 4.97
N ASN A 60 -12.21 -1.66 3.68
CA ASN A 60 -10.99 -2.01 2.94
C ASN A 60 -9.97 -0.89 2.95
N LEU A 61 -10.12 0.10 3.82
CA LEU A 61 -9.52 1.41 3.63
C LEU A 61 -8.52 1.78 4.73
N TYR A 62 -8.14 0.84 5.60
CA TYR A 62 -7.33 1.14 6.79
C TYR A 62 -5.99 1.79 6.50
N VAL A 63 -5.39 1.47 5.36
CA VAL A 63 -4.08 2.03 4.95
C VAL A 63 -4.21 3.19 3.98
N ASP A 64 -5.42 3.54 3.59
CA ASP A 64 -5.65 4.66 2.67
C ASP A 64 -5.35 5.99 3.36
N ILE A 65 -4.64 6.86 2.66
CA ILE A 65 -4.26 8.17 3.20
C ILE A 65 -5.47 8.95 3.75
N PRO A 66 -6.64 8.99 3.06
CA PRO A 66 -7.81 9.68 3.60
C PRO A 66 -8.40 9.06 4.88
N ASN A 67 -8.02 7.86 5.25
CA ASN A 67 -8.43 7.23 6.50
C ASN A 67 -7.42 7.44 7.62
N ILE A 68 -6.14 7.47 7.28
CA ILE A 68 -5.07 7.80 8.25
C ILE A 68 -5.10 9.29 8.55
N PHE A 69 -5.23 10.15 7.55
CA PHE A 69 -5.31 11.61 7.67
C PHE A 69 -6.65 12.10 7.11
N ARG A 70 -7.65 12.20 7.96
CA ARG A 70 -9.06 12.35 7.54
C ARG A 70 -9.44 13.73 7.09
N ASP A 71 -8.89 14.76 7.72
CA ASP A 71 -9.14 16.16 7.38
C ASP A 71 -7.90 16.79 6.72
N PHE A 72 -7.98 16.99 5.41
CA PHE A 72 -6.87 17.57 4.66
C PHE A 72 -6.57 19.02 5.07
N ASN A 73 -7.46 19.72 5.80
CA ASN A 73 -7.23 21.05 6.31
C ASN A 73 -6.54 21.06 7.69
N ALA A 74 -6.46 19.90 8.37
CA ALA A 74 -5.75 19.78 9.64
C ALA A 74 -4.24 20.02 9.46
N ASP A 75 -3.53 20.30 10.55
CA ASP A 75 -2.08 20.45 10.54
C ASP A 75 -1.42 19.07 10.37
N GLU A 76 -0.67 18.90 9.29
CA GLU A 76 0.05 17.66 9.02
C GLU A 76 1.22 17.40 9.96
N ASN A 77 1.68 18.41 10.72
CA ASN A 77 2.74 18.24 11.71
C ASN A 77 2.20 17.86 13.10
N ASP A 78 0.88 17.93 13.30
CA ASP A 78 0.24 17.51 14.55
C ASP A 78 -0.07 16.00 14.52
N PRO A 79 0.56 15.19 15.40
CA PRO A 79 0.25 13.77 15.52
C PRO A 79 -1.25 13.46 15.74
N ALA A 80 -1.99 14.36 16.39
CA ALA A 80 -3.42 14.19 16.63
C ALA A 80 -4.27 14.25 15.35
N SER A 81 -3.70 14.71 14.24
CA SER A 81 -4.37 14.72 12.93
C SER A 81 -4.39 13.35 12.23
N TYR A 82 -3.69 12.35 12.80
CA TYR A 82 -3.54 11.02 12.21
C TYR A 82 -4.28 9.96 13.05
N ASP A 83 -4.84 8.96 12.37
CA ASP A 83 -5.43 7.78 12.98
C ASP A 83 -4.67 6.52 12.50
N PHE A 84 -3.72 6.07 13.28
CA PHE A 84 -2.88 4.91 12.97
C PHE A 84 -3.43 3.59 13.51
N VAL A 85 -4.45 3.60 14.38
CA VAL A 85 -4.86 2.46 15.20
C VAL A 85 -5.03 1.16 14.40
N PHE A 86 -5.77 1.19 13.29
CA PHE A 86 -6.00 -0.02 12.49
C PHE A 86 -4.79 -0.40 11.64
N THR A 87 -4.07 0.57 11.13
CA THR A 87 -2.87 0.35 10.31
C THR A 87 -1.76 -0.24 11.16
N ASP A 88 -1.56 0.24 12.39
CA ASP A 88 -0.62 -0.29 13.37
C ASP A 88 -0.90 -1.77 13.67
N TYR A 89 -2.16 -2.08 13.94
CA TYR A 89 -2.58 -3.46 14.20
C TYR A 89 -2.32 -4.38 13.00
N LEU A 90 -2.63 -3.91 11.79
CA LEU A 90 -2.37 -4.66 10.56
C LEU A 90 -0.87 -4.93 10.38
N LEU A 91 -0.04 -3.87 10.44
CA LEU A 91 1.40 -3.99 10.21
C LEU A 91 2.06 -4.87 11.26
N LYS A 92 1.65 -4.73 12.53
CA LYS A 92 2.13 -5.62 13.58
C LYS A 92 1.82 -7.09 13.27
N ASN A 93 0.60 -7.41 12.82
CA ASN A 93 0.24 -8.79 12.46
C ASN A 93 1.06 -9.35 11.30
N LEU A 94 1.36 -8.53 10.29
CA LEU A 94 2.23 -8.94 9.18
C LEU A 94 3.64 -9.26 9.69
N LEU A 95 4.24 -8.34 10.44
CA LEU A 95 5.62 -8.46 10.93
C LEU A 95 5.78 -9.60 11.94
N ASP A 96 4.82 -9.81 12.84
CA ASP A 96 4.79 -10.95 13.77
C ASP A 96 4.74 -12.30 13.02
N ASN A 97 4.30 -12.30 11.77
CA ASN A 97 4.26 -13.48 10.91
C ASN A 97 5.35 -13.49 9.82
N ASN A 98 6.44 -12.76 10.02
CA ASN A 98 7.59 -12.66 9.13
C ASN A 98 7.25 -12.20 7.71
N CYS A 99 6.16 -11.46 7.53
CA CYS A 99 5.75 -10.90 6.26
C CYS A 99 5.95 -9.38 6.28
N GLN A 100 6.79 -8.88 5.40
CA GLN A 100 7.07 -7.45 5.30
C GLN A 100 5.94 -6.74 4.53
N PRO A 101 5.49 -5.56 4.98
CA PRO A 101 4.55 -4.77 4.21
C PRO A 101 5.24 -4.15 3.00
N TYR A 102 4.52 -4.14 1.88
CA TYR A 102 4.75 -3.28 0.74
C TYR A 102 3.68 -2.19 0.80
N PHE A 103 4.04 -1.05 1.38
CA PHE A 103 3.05 -0.04 1.79
C PHE A 103 2.65 0.85 0.61
N ARG A 104 1.36 0.85 0.28
CA ARG A 104 0.79 1.70 -0.76
C ARG A 104 0.28 3.01 -0.17
N LEU A 105 0.97 4.11 -0.47
CA LEU A 105 0.58 5.47 -0.14
C LEU A 105 -0.43 5.97 -1.18
N GLY A 106 -1.70 5.99 -0.85
CA GLY A 106 -2.74 6.40 -1.80
C GLY A 106 -4.12 5.93 -1.37
N VAL A 107 -4.90 5.44 -2.34
CA VAL A 107 -6.28 4.99 -2.15
C VAL A 107 -6.49 3.59 -2.70
N SER A 108 -7.45 2.84 -2.15
CA SER A 108 -7.88 1.55 -2.67
C SER A 108 -8.82 1.71 -3.85
N ILE A 109 -8.96 0.64 -4.66
CA ILE A 109 -9.86 0.61 -5.82
C ILE A 109 -11.34 0.83 -5.43
N GLU A 110 -11.73 0.43 -4.22
CA GLU A 110 -13.08 0.62 -3.70
C GLU A 110 -13.45 2.07 -3.46
N ASN A 111 -12.51 2.97 -3.46
CA ASN A 111 -12.76 4.40 -3.37
C ASN A 111 -13.46 4.99 -4.60
N HIS A 112 -13.49 4.27 -5.72
CA HIS A 112 -14.31 4.67 -6.87
C HIS A 112 -15.81 4.45 -6.65
N HIS A 113 -16.22 3.68 -5.65
CA HIS A 113 -17.61 3.43 -5.36
C HIS A 113 -18.31 4.69 -4.81
N THR A 114 -19.47 5.04 -5.35
CA THR A 114 -20.19 6.27 -5.05
C THR A 114 -20.49 6.48 -3.56
N VAL A 115 -20.65 5.42 -2.79
CA VAL A 115 -20.91 5.46 -1.34
C VAL A 115 -19.61 5.56 -0.51
N LYS A 116 -18.48 5.10 -1.07
CA LYS A 116 -17.18 5.05 -0.41
C LYS A 116 -16.11 5.87 -1.13
N SER A 117 -16.52 6.74 -2.03
CA SER A 117 -15.63 7.56 -2.84
C SER A 117 -14.90 8.56 -1.96
N PHE A 118 -13.69 8.25 -1.60
CA PHE A 118 -12.83 9.09 -0.78
C PHE A 118 -11.68 9.63 -1.60
N ARG A 119 -11.78 10.90 -2.00
CA ARG A 119 -10.59 11.66 -2.39
C ARG A 119 -9.69 10.96 -3.41
N ILE A 120 -10.30 10.38 -4.43
CA ILE A 120 -9.59 9.96 -5.65
C ILE A 120 -9.21 11.18 -6.52
N ASP A 121 -9.70 12.36 -6.15
CA ASP A 121 -9.35 13.62 -6.79
C ASP A 121 -7.90 14.00 -6.49
N PRO A 122 -7.25 14.76 -7.39
CA PRO A 122 -5.94 15.34 -7.11
C PRO A 122 -5.96 16.11 -5.78
N PRO A 123 -4.95 15.93 -4.92
CA PRO A 123 -4.81 16.75 -3.73
C PRO A 123 -4.78 18.24 -4.10
N SER A 124 -5.42 19.08 -3.29
CA SER A 124 -5.37 20.53 -3.49
C SER A 124 -3.97 21.12 -3.27
N ASP A 125 -3.10 20.41 -2.54
CA ASP A 125 -1.69 20.72 -2.30
C ASP A 125 -0.87 19.42 -2.31
N ASN A 126 -0.10 19.22 -3.37
CA ASN A 126 0.75 18.04 -3.54
C ASN A 126 1.90 18.00 -2.51
N HIS A 127 2.42 19.16 -2.09
CA HIS A 127 3.47 19.21 -1.06
C HIS A 127 2.93 18.81 0.31
N LYS A 128 1.73 19.25 0.66
CA LYS A 128 1.06 18.81 1.89
C LYS A 128 0.80 17.30 1.88
N TRP A 129 0.28 16.77 0.77
CA TRP A 129 0.06 15.34 0.61
C TRP A 129 1.37 14.55 0.76
N ALA A 130 2.46 15.04 0.19
CA ALA A 130 3.78 14.41 0.29
C ALA A 130 4.31 14.44 1.74
N ARG A 131 4.12 15.55 2.48
CA ARG A 131 4.49 15.61 3.92
C ARG A 131 3.64 14.69 4.78
N ILE A 132 2.35 14.53 4.48
CA ILE A 132 1.51 13.53 5.16
C ILE A 132 2.08 12.12 4.94
N CYS A 133 2.44 11.77 3.70
CA CYS A 133 3.08 10.49 3.40
C CYS A 133 4.42 10.33 4.11
N GLU A 134 5.25 11.36 4.15
CA GLU A 134 6.52 11.38 4.89
C GLU A 134 6.30 11.09 6.39
N HIS A 135 5.31 11.74 7.01
CA HIS A 135 4.99 11.47 8.42
C HIS A 135 4.49 10.05 8.67
N ILE A 136 3.75 9.45 7.74
CA ILE A 136 3.38 8.03 7.82
C ILE A 136 4.63 7.14 7.75
N ILE A 137 5.56 7.42 6.85
CA ILE A 137 6.84 6.69 6.76
C ILE A 137 7.62 6.82 8.06
N ARG A 138 7.73 8.05 8.59
CA ARG A 138 8.43 8.33 9.85
C ARG A 138 7.77 7.67 11.05
N HIS A 139 6.44 7.57 11.06
CA HIS A 139 5.71 6.84 12.10
C HIS A 139 6.16 5.38 12.16
N TYR A 140 6.26 4.70 11.02
CA TYR A 140 6.61 3.28 10.98
C TYR A 140 8.12 3.00 11.00
N ASN A 141 8.95 3.94 10.61
CA ASN A 141 10.39 3.71 10.50
C ASN A 141 11.25 4.50 11.48
N GLU A 142 10.75 5.63 12.02
CA GLU A 142 11.53 6.55 12.85
C GLU A 142 10.91 6.82 14.22
N GLY A 143 9.75 6.22 14.52
CA GLY A 143 9.08 6.39 15.81
C GLY A 143 8.31 7.71 15.97
N TRP A 144 8.06 8.47 14.90
CA TRP A 144 7.26 9.68 14.97
C TRP A 144 5.83 9.40 15.48
N ALA A 145 5.26 10.29 16.30
CA ALA A 145 3.91 10.16 16.87
C ALA A 145 3.72 8.85 17.67
N ASP A 146 4.65 8.53 18.56
CA ASP A 146 4.69 7.28 19.33
C ASP A 146 4.67 6.02 18.44
N GLY A 147 5.27 6.12 17.26
CA GLY A 147 5.30 5.08 16.24
C GLY A 147 6.39 4.01 16.46
N PHE A 148 6.86 3.44 15.37
CA PHE A 148 7.66 2.23 15.34
C PHE A 148 9.01 2.43 14.63
N HIS A 149 9.87 1.41 14.69
CA HIS A 149 11.13 1.30 13.96
C HIS A 149 11.15 0.01 13.16
N TYR A 150 10.16 -0.17 12.28
CA TYR A 150 9.96 -1.42 11.54
C TYR A 150 10.93 -1.60 10.35
N GLY A 151 11.49 -0.51 9.85
CA GLY A 151 12.40 -0.57 8.70
C GLY A 151 11.70 -1.03 7.42
N ILE A 152 10.49 -0.56 7.17
CA ILE A 152 9.75 -0.85 5.94
C ILE A 152 10.51 -0.26 4.75
N VAL A 153 10.81 -1.09 3.75
CA VAL A 153 11.66 -0.74 2.61
C VAL A 153 10.86 -0.26 1.41
N TYR A 154 9.67 -0.85 1.17
CA TYR A 154 8.92 -0.60 -0.05
C TYR A 154 7.71 0.28 0.21
N TRP A 155 7.70 1.43 -0.45
CA TRP A 155 6.65 2.44 -0.41
C TRP A 155 6.20 2.75 -1.83
N GLU A 156 4.94 2.49 -2.12
CA GLU A 156 4.33 2.72 -3.43
C GLU A 156 3.56 4.03 -3.40
N ILE A 157 3.80 4.90 -4.39
CA ILE A 157 3.08 6.16 -4.53
C ILE A 157 1.84 5.92 -5.35
N TRP A 158 0.66 6.07 -4.73
CA TRP A 158 -0.67 5.92 -5.30
C TRP A 158 -1.04 4.47 -5.67
N ASN A 159 -2.17 4.31 -6.38
CA ASN A 159 -2.67 3.03 -6.89
C ASN A 159 -3.35 3.25 -8.24
N GLU A 160 -2.93 2.53 -9.27
CA GLU A 160 -3.58 2.43 -10.57
C GLU A 160 -4.19 3.76 -11.09
N PRO A 161 -3.41 4.84 -11.23
CA PRO A 161 -3.94 6.15 -11.61
C PRO A 161 -4.45 6.19 -13.05
N ASP A 162 -4.10 5.19 -13.86
CA ASP A 162 -4.49 5.02 -15.26
C ASP A 162 -5.69 4.07 -15.44
N SER A 163 -6.20 3.49 -14.37
CA SER A 163 -7.33 2.54 -14.42
C SER A 163 -8.68 3.23 -14.66
N ASN A 164 -8.79 3.99 -15.74
CA ASN A 164 -10.05 4.54 -16.23
C ASN A 164 -10.89 3.42 -16.86
N HIS A 165 -11.47 2.57 -16.04
CA HIS A 165 -12.36 1.52 -16.54
C HIS A 165 -13.64 2.16 -17.04
N THR A 166 -13.76 2.24 -18.34
CA THR A 166 -14.97 2.61 -19.03
C THR A 166 -16.13 1.76 -18.54
N GLY A 167 -17.03 2.34 -17.74
CA GLY A 167 -18.24 1.70 -17.26
C GLY A 167 -18.48 1.70 -15.75
N PHE A 168 -17.45 1.91 -14.90
CA PHE A 168 -17.58 1.86 -13.46
C PHE A 168 -17.12 3.12 -12.71
N GLY A 169 -16.93 4.25 -13.41
CA GLY A 169 -16.43 5.49 -12.81
C GLY A 169 -14.91 5.67 -12.98
N ASN A 170 -14.36 6.69 -12.37
CA ASN A 170 -12.97 7.11 -12.55
C ASN A 170 -12.03 6.31 -11.63
N GLY A 171 -11.91 5.04 -11.75
CA GLY A 171 -10.90 4.22 -11.08
C GLY A 171 -10.36 4.76 -9.73
N CYS A 172 -9.04 4.85 -9.60
CA CYS A 172 -8.39 5.39 -8.40
C CYS A 172 -7.90 6.85 -8.55
N TRP A 173 -8.09 7.47 -9.70
CA TRP A 173 -7.65 8.84 -9.99
C TRP A 173 -8.65 9.60 -10.87
N ASN A 174 -9.12 10.75 -10.40
CA ASN A 174 -10.08 11.60 -11.10
C ASN A 174 -9.44 12.89 -11.67
N GLY A 175 -8.13 12.89 -11.78
CA GLY A 175 -7.37 13.99 -12.37
C GLY A 175 -6.83 13.68 -13.76
N THR A 176 -6.03 14.61 -14.31
CA THR A 176 -5.29 14.39 -15.55
C THR A 176 -3.98 13.62 -15.29
N SER A 177 -3.38 13.10 -16.35
CA SER A 177 -2.05 12.45 -16.26
C SER A 177 -0.97 13.43 -15.79
N GLU A 178 -1.05 14.69 -16.23
CA GLU A 178 -0.09 15.74 -15.84
C GLU A 178 -0.18 16.04 -14.33
N GLN A 179 -1.40 16.09 -13.79
CA GLN A 179 -1.61 16.26 -12.34
C GLN A 179 -1.04 15.08 -11.55
N PHE A 180 -1.19 13.87 -12.06
CA PHE A 180 -0.60 12.69 -11.42
C PHE A 180 0.93 12.72 -11.48
N PHE A 181 1.51 13.04 -12.64
CA PHE A 181 2.97 13.13 -12.77
C PHE A 181 3.56 14.19 -11.85
N GLU A 182 2.86 15.32 -11.65
CA GLU A 182 3.29 16.34 -10.71
C GLU A 182 3.20 15.87 -9.26
N LEU A 183 2.10 15.20 -8.87
CA LEU A 183 1.98 14.56 -7.55
C LEU A 183 3.15 13.59 -7.31
N TYR A 184 3.41 12.69 -8.27
CA TYR A 184 4.48 11.70 -8.17
C TYR A 184 5.85 12.38 -8.04
N ARG A 185 6.11 13.40 -8.86
CA ARG A 185 7.36 14.16 -8.84
C ARG A 185 7.61 14.85 -7.50
N VAL A 186 6.57 15.37 -6.87
CA VAL A 186 6.65 16.01 -5.55
C VAL A 186 6.83 14.94 -4.47
N ALA A 187 5.97 13.93 -4.46
CA ALA A 187 5.98 12.90 -3.43
C ALA A 187 7.29 12.11 -3.40
N SER A 188 7.82 11.72 -4.56
CA SER A 188 9.08 10.97 -4.63
C SER A 188 10.29 11.69 -4.01
N LYS A 189 10.28 13.02 -3.96
CA LYS A 189 11.35 13.80 -3.32
C LYS A 189 11.24 13.82 -1.80
N HIS A 190 10.05 13.62 -1.25
CA HIS A 190 9.80 13.59 0.19
C HIS A 190 9.90 12.17 0.77
N THR A 191 9.60 11.15 -0.04
CA THR A 191 9.49 9.77 0.43
C THR A 191 10.72 8.91 0.16
N MET A 192 11.66 9.41 -0.64
CA MET A 192 12.96 8.74 -0.84
C MET A 192 14.01 9.41 0.05
N PRO A 193 14.79 8.60 0.81
CA PRO A 193 15.89 9.10 1.62
C PRO A 193 17.02 9.65 0.76
#